data_053934d66b93c1bc2c5e7ee987026512
#
_entry.id   053934d66b93c1bc2c5e7ee987026512
#
_cell.length_a   1.000
_cell.length_b   1.000
_cell.length_c   1.000
_cell.angle_alpha   90.00
_cell.angle_beta   90.00
_cell.angle_gamma   90.00
#
_symmetry.space_group_name_H-M   'P 1'
#
loop_
_entity.id
_entity.type
_entity.pdbx_description
1 polymer ?
#
loop_
_entity_poly.entity_id
_entity_poly.type
_entity_poly.pdbx_seq_one_letter_code
_entity_poly.pdbx_strand_id
1 'polypeptide(L)'
;MKAVIICGPTGAGKSSLALNLAEKFEGVIINADSVQIYREIKILSGRPTSDDYRQAPHRLYGIMSIFKPCTLGIWRKMALETIKECELSGRLPIICGGTGLYIKFLLNELSAIPEISPSIKLEAREKLKELGNENFRELLSKNDPASASRIKSGDTNRLLRAWEVFTATTKPLSYWHKKSRKAGSQHKFFKVCLMPERKALYSICDQSFLEFVEQGAVEEARAFDFITASPELPASKTLGLLELIKYTKGELELSDA
;
A
#
# COMPACT_ATOMS: atom_id res chain seq x y z
N MET A 1 23.84 -6.59 -5.00
CA MET A 1 23.41 -7.81 -4.23
C MET A 1 22.09 -8.31 -4.74
N LYS A 2 21.75 -9.55 -4.42
CA LYS A 2 20.48 -10.18 -4.82
C LYS A 2 19.49 -9.98 -3.68
N ALA A 3 18.28 -9.50 -3.95
CA ALA A 3 17.18 -9.43 -3.02
C ALA A 3 16.02 -10.30 -3.52
N VAL A 4 15.17 -10.81 -2.63
CA VAL A 4 13.99 -11.60 -2.98
C VAL A 4 12.76 -10.74 -2.81
N ILE A 5 11.84 -10.80 -3.77
CA ILE A 5 10.50 -10.22 -3.67
C ILE A 5 9.49 -11.36 -3.68
N ILE A 6 8.67 -11.42 -2.63
CA ILE A 6 7.54 -12.35 -2.52
C ILE A 6 6.27 -11.54 -2.60
N CYS A 7 5.50 -11.74 -3.67
CA CYS A 7 4.24 -11.05 -3.90
C CYS A 7 3.09 -12.04 -4.19
N GLY A 8 1.86 -11.55 -4.09
CA GLY A 8 0.65 -12.32 -4.30
C GLY A 8 -0.52 -11.77 -3.49
N PRO A 9 -1.73 -12.28 -3.69
CA PRO A 9 -2.92 -11.85 -2.95
C PRO A 9 -2.85 -12.17 -1.46
N THR A 10 -3.75 -11.59 -0.67
CA THR A 10 -3.97 -11.99 0.73
C THR A 10 -4.28 -13.48 0.80
N GLY A 11 -3.85 -14.18 1.83
CA GLY A 11 -4.05 -15.62 1.98
C GLY A 11 -3.13 -16.51 1.11
N ALA A 12 -2.24 -15.95 0.27
CA ALA A 12 -1.40 -16.74 -0.63
C ALA A 12 -0.18 -17.44 0.02
N GLY A 13 0.00 -17.34 1.34
CA GLY A 13 1.15 -17.97 2.03
C GLY A 13 2.47 -17.20 1.93
N LYS A 14 2.43 -15.91 1.59
CA LYS A 14 3.63 -15.06 1.44
C LYS A 14 4.49 -15.02 2.70
N SER A 15 3.85 -14.81 3.86
CA SER A 15 4.54 -14.67 5.15
C SER A 15 5.26 -15.97 5.54
N SER A 16 4.60 -17.11 5.40
CA SER A 16 5.20 -18.43 5.68
C SER A 16 6.42 -18.71 4.78
N LEU A 17 6.31 -18.38 3.48
CA LEU A 17 7.45 -18.51 2.57
C LEU A 17 8.59 -17.56 2.93
N ALA A 18 8.26 -16.32 3.35
CA ALA A 18 9.26 -15.34 3.76
C ALA A 18 10.01 -15.78 5.01
N LEU A 19 9.30 -16.33 6.01
CA LEU A 19 9.90 -16.89 7.23
C LEU A 19 10.84 -18.06 6.91
N ASN A 20 10.39 -19.05 6.13
CA ASN A 20 11.21 -20.18 5.73
C ASN A 20 12.49 -19.76 4.98
N LEU A 21 12.39 -18.74 4.11
CA LEU A 21 13.57 -18.23 3.42
C LEU A 21 14.48 -17.41 4.37
N ALA A 22 13.89 -16.66 5.29
CA ALA A 22 14.66 -15.88 6.25
C ALA A 22 15.45 -16.79 7.20
N GLU A 23 14.86 -17.87 7.67
CA GLU A 23 15.52 -18.87 8.50
C GLU A 23 16.66 -19.56 7.73
N LYS A 24 16.37 -20.03 6.52
CA LYS A 24 17.34 -20.81 5.70
C LYS A 24 18.53 -19.98 5.21
N PHE A 25 18.35 -18.69 4.97
CA PHE A 25 19.33 -17.82 4.32
C PHE A 25 19.72 -16.61 5.17
N GLU A 26 19.49 -16.65 6.49
CA GLU A 26 19.78 -15.54 7.43
C GLU A 26 19.19 -14.20 6.92
N GLY A 27 17.94 -14.26 6.47
CA GLY A 27 17.27 -13.15 5.83
C GLY A 27 16.68 -12.13 6.80
N VAL A 28 16.30 -10.98 6.24
CA VAL A 28 15.49 -9.94 6.91
C VAL A 28 14.23 -9.71 6.09
N ILE A 29 13.07 -9.87 6.70
CA ILE A 29 11.77 -9.67 6.05
C ILE A 29 11.42 -8.19 6.09
N ILE A 30 11.17 -7.60 4.89
CA ILE A 30 10.89 -6.19 4.70
C ILE A 30 9.45 -6.04 4.20
N ASN A 31 8.64 -5.30 4.93
CA ASN A 31 7.23 -5.10 4.59
C ASN A 31 7.02 -4.39 3.25
N ALA A 32 6.18 -4.97 2.38
CA ALA A 32 5.66 -4.36 1.16
C ALA A 32 4.11 -4.35 1.12
N ASP A 33 3.50 -4.19 2.28
CA ASP A 33 2.06 -3.99 2.42
C ASP A 33 1.76 -2.60 2.97
N SER A 34 0.80 -1.90 2.34
CA SER A 34 0.49 -0.51 2.64
C SER A 34 -0.32 -0.31 3.93
N VAL A 35 -0.87 -1.37 4.51
CA VAL A 35 -1.61 -1.32 5.77
C VAL A 35 -0.75 -1.79 6.94
N GLN A 36 0.04 -2.85 6.77
CA GLN A 36 0.89 -3.40 7.81
C GLN A 36 2.02 -2.46 8.30
N ILE A 37 2.24 -1.35 7.60
CA ILE A 37 3.21 -0.32 8.01
C ILE A 37 2.72 0.51 9.20
N TYR A 38 1.39 0.55 9.45
CA TYR A 38 0.78 1.35 10.52
C TYR A 38 0.73 0.59 11.84
N ARG A 39 1.12 1.29 12.93
CA ARG A 39 1.27 0.68 14.26
C ARG A 39 -0.06 0.39 14.93
N GLU A 40 -1.07 1.18 14.65
CA GLU A 40 -2.34 1.13 15.36
C GLU A 40 -3.23 -0.03 14.89
N ILE A 41 -3.12 -0.48 13.62
CA ILE A 41 -3.85 -1.63 13.08
C ILE A 41 -2.93 -2.86 13.12
N LYS A 42 -3.18 -3.76 14.04
CA LYS A 42 -2.34 -4.92 14.26
C LYS A 42 -3.00 -6.22 13.78
N ILE A 43 -4.22 -6.48 14.25
CA ILE A 43 -4.93 -7.74 13.99
C ILE A 43 -5.47 -7.76 12.57
N LEU A 44 -6.32 -6.82 12.22
CA LEU A 44 -6.95 -6.76 10.90
C LEU A 44 -5.97 -6.57 9.74
N SER A 45 -4.80 -6.02 9.99
CA SER A 45 -3.76 -5.95 8.97
C SER A 45 -2.99 -7.28 8.79
N GLY A 46 -3.17 -8.26 9.68
CA GLY A 46 -2.41 -9.50 9.66
C GLY A 46 -0.91 -9.28 9.84
N ARG A 47 -0.51 -8.37 10.75
CA ARG A 47 0.92 -8.12 11.03
C ARG A 47 1.58 -9.34 11.65
N PRO A 48 2.92 -9.49 11.47
CA PRO A 48 3.69 -10.54 12.11
C PRO A 48 3.43 -10.62 13.62
N THR A 49 3.32 -11.84 14.11
CA THR A 49 3.14 -12.15 15.54
C THR A 49 4.46 -12.05 16.30
N SER A 50 4.41 -12.13 17.62
CA SER A 50 5.63 -12.19 18.46
C SER A 50 6.49 -13.41 18.10
N ASP A 51 5.86 -14.51 17.68
CA ASP A 51 6.56 -15.72 17.27
C ASP A 51 7.28 -15.54 15.94
N ASP A 52 6.66 -14.88 14.98
CA ASP A 52 7.28 -14.53 13.70
C ASP A 52 8.52 -13.65 13.93
N TYR A 53 8.42 -12.67 14.84
CA TYR A 53 9.57 -11.81 15.18
C TYR A 53 10.71 -12.59 15.89
N ARG A 54 10.41 -13.68 16.59
CA ARG A 54 11.44 -14.57 17.17
C ARG A 54 12.13 -15.42 16.12
N GLN A 55 11.40 -15.82 15.06
CA GLN A 55 11.95 -16.66 13.99
C GLN A 55 12.84 -15.87 13.05
N ALA A 56 12.47 -14.63 12.69
CA ALA A 56 13.24 -13.81 11.76
C ALA A 56 13.13 -12.31 12.06
N PRO A 57 14.15 -11.51 11.72
CA PRO A 57 14.06 -10.06 11.79
C PRO A 57 13.05 -9.52 10.76
N HIS A 58 12.12 -8.69 11.25
CA HIS A 58 11.14 -7.99 10.43
C HIS A 58 11.42 -6.48 10.45
N ARG A 59 11.23 -5.81 9.32
CA ARG A 59 11.43 -4.38 9.13
C ARG A 59 10.25 -3.74 8.43
N LEU A 60 9.99 -2.49 8.73
CA LEU A 60 8.92 -1.67 8.15
C LEU A 60 7.49 -2.13 8.50
N TYR A 61 7.31 -2.88 9.58
CA TYR A 61 6.02 -3.25 10.13
C TYR A 61 5.68 -2.38 11.34
N GLY A 62 4.50 -1.76 11.36
CA GLY A 62 4.01 -0.98 12.51
C GLY A 62 4.88 0.22 12.90
N ILE A 63 5.59 0.82 11.96
CA ILE A 63 6.55 1.91 12.23
C ILE A 63 5.94 3.30 12.07
N MET A 64 4.81 3.43 11.40
CA MET A 64 4.16 4.72 11.14
C MET A 64 2.82 4.82 11.86
N SER A 65 2.40 6.05 12.16
CA SER A 65 1.05 6.31 12.61
C SER A 65 0.08 6.47 11.44
N ILE A 66 -1.17 5.99 11.60
CA ILE A 66 -2.25 6.17 10.62
C ILE A 66 -2.56 7.63 10.30
N PHE A 67 -2.21 8.57 11.19
CA PHE A 67 -2.37 10.01 10.96
C PHE A 67 -1.28 10.60 10.05
N LYS A 68 -0.26 9.82 9.69
CA LYS A 68 0.82 10.22 8.78
C LYS A 68 0.85 9.27 7.57
N PRO A 69 0.22 9.63 6.44
CA PRO A 69 0.18 8.77 5.27
C PRO A 69 1.56 8.38 4.76
N CYS A 70 1.78 7.08 4.60
CA CYS A 70 2.99 6.55 3.95
C CYS A 70 2.84 6.66 2.44
N THR A 71 3.50 7.64 1.85
CA THR A 71 3.53 7.76 0.38
C THR A 71 4.44 6.70 -0.25
N LEU A 72 4.25 6.43 -1.53
CA LEU A 72 5.14 5.54 -2.31
C LEU A 72 6.62 5.95 -2.21
N GLY A 73 6.88 7.26 -2.25
CA GLY A 73 8.25 7.77 -2.14
C GLY A 73 8.86 7.53 -0.77
N ILE A 74 8.10 7.76 0.31
CA ILE A 74 8.53 7.50 1.69
C ILE A 74 8.83 6.01 1.87
N TRP A 75 7.87 5.12 1.51
CA TRP A 75 8.08 3.69 1.63
C TRP A 75 9.30 3.21 0.83
N ARG A 76 9.43 3.64 -0.43
CA ARG A 76 10.55 3.24 -1.29
C ARG A 76 11.90 3.65 -0.71
N LYS A 77 12.00 4.87 -0.17
CA LYS A 77 13.23 5.36 0.48
C LYS A 77 13.60 4.44 1.64
N MET A 78 12.67 4.19 2.57
CA MET A 78 12.89 3.30 3.71
C MET A 78 13.24 1.87 3.28
N ALA A 79 12.56 1.33 2.27
CA ALA A 79 12.85 -0.01 1.76
C ALA A 79 14.27 -0.12 1.17
N LEU A 80 14.70 0.87 0.39
CA LEU A 80 16.05 0.88 -0.18
C LEU A 80 17.14 1.07 0.90
N GLU A 81 16.90 1.89 1.92
CA GLU A 81 17.79 2.04 3.07
C GLU A 81 17.92 0.72 3.82
N THR A 82 16.80 0.04 4.10
CA THR A 82 16.80 -1.27 4.77
C THR A 82 17.49 -2.36 3.93
N ILE A 83 17.28 -2.37 2.61
CA ILE A 83 18.00 -3.28 1.70
C ILE A 83 19.52 -3.05 1.80
N LYS A 84 19.95 -1.80 1.80
CA LYS A 84 21.37 -1.44 1.94
C LYS A 84 21.94 -1.88 3.29
N GLU A 85 21.20 -1.74 4.39
CA GLU A 85 21.60 -2.24 5.71
C GLU A 85 21.77 -3.77 5.72
N CYS A 86 20.85 -4.49 5.08
CA CYS A 86 20.98 -5.94 4.90
C CYS A 86 22.22 -6.30 4.10
N GLU A 87 22.51 -5.56 3.02
CA GLU A 87 23.72 -5.75 2.21
C GLU A 87 25.00 -5.60 3.03
N LEU A 88 25.08 -4.55 3.84
CA LEU A 88 26.25 -4.28 4.68
C LEU A 88 26.45 -5.34 5.78
N SER A 89 25.36 -5.93 6.28
CA SER A 89 25.39 -6.98 7.30
C SER A 89 25.45 -8.42 6.73
N GLY A 90 25.56 -8.57 5.41
CA GLY A 90 25.63 -9.88 4.74
C GLY A 90 24.31 -10.66 4.75
N ARG A 91 23.18 -10.04 5.12
CA ARG A 91 21.86 -10.67 5.25
C ARG A 91 21.07 -10.59 3.96
N LEU A 92 20.23 -11.60 3.68
CA LEU A 92 19.35 -11.60 2.51
C LEU A 92 18.14 -10.70 2.74
N PRO A 93 17.95 -9.60 1.97
CA PRO A 93 16.71 -8.81 2.03
C PRO A 93 15.58 -9.56 1.32
N ILE A 94 14.45 -9.78 2.03
CA ILE A 94 13.25 -10.47 1.57
C ILE A 94 12.08 -9.49 1.64
N ILE A 95 11.72 -8.91 0.51
CA ILE A 95 10.60 -7.98 0.39
C ILE A 95 9.32 -8.79 0.29
N CYS A 96 8.42 -8.67 1.28
CA CYS A 96 7.20 -9.46 1.37
C CYS A 96 5.96 -8.57 1.48
N GLY A 97 4.98 -8.76 0.57
CA GLY A 97 3.71 -8.02 0.66
C GLY A 97 2.82 -8.10 -0.56
N GLY A 98 1.57 -7.61 -0.37
CA GLY A 98 0.51 -7.63 -1.40
C GLY A 98 0.39 -6.34 -2.20
N THR A 99 1.03 -5.24 -1.79
CA THR A 99 0.87 -3.95 -2.45
C THR A 99 1.69 -3.87 -3.74
N GLY A 100 1.09 -4.30 -4.85
CA GLY A 100 1.74 -4.35 -6.16
C GLY A 100 2.34 -3.01 -6.61
N LEU A 101 1.77 -1.89 -6.16
CA LEU A 101 2.28 -0.57 -6.46
C LEU A 101 3.64 -0.32 -5.77
N TYR A 102 3.82 -0.76 -4.53
CA TYR A 102 5.10 -0.71 -3.82
C TYR A 102 6.18 -1.48 -4.57
N ILE A 103 5.85 -2.72 -4.96
CA ILE A 103 6.77 -3.59 -5.71
C ILE A 103 7.13 -2.98 -7.06
N LYS A 104 6.14 -2.47 -7.78
CA LYS A 104 6.37 -1.79 -9.06
C LYS A 104 7.33 -0.61 -8.92
N PHE A 105 7.17 0.20 -7.87
CA PHE A 105 8.03 1.36 -7.64
C PHE A 105 9.39 1.03 -7.04
N LEU A 106 9.53 -0.13 -6.39
CA LEU A 106 10.84 -0.63 -5.98
C LEU A 106 11.67 -1.09 -7.19
N LEU A 107 11.00 -1.75 -8.15
CA LEU A 107 11.64 -2.28 -9.35
C LEU A 107 11.98 -1.20 -10.39
N ASN A 108 11.24 -0.08 -10.38
CA ASN A 108 11.42 0.99 -11.33
C ASN A 108 11.74 2.29 -10.61
N GLU A 109 12.53 3.14 -11.22
CA GLU A 109 12.71 4.48 -10.68
C GLU A 109 11.41 5.28 -10.75
N LEU A 110 11.14 6.02 -9.67
CA LEU A 110 10.04 6.97 -9.64
C LEU A 110 10.32 8.10 -10.64
N SER A 111 9.26 8.56 -11.31
CA SER A 111 9.32 9.86 -11.96
C SER A 111 9.74 10.89 -10.93
N ALA A 112 10.75 11.69 -11.25
CA ALA A 112 11.26 12.73 -10.37
C ALA A 112 10.27 13.92 -10.27
N ILE A 113 9.01 13.63 -9.95
CA ILE A 113 7.97 14.65 -9.73
C ILE A 113 8.30 15.33 -8.41
N PRO A 114 8.40 16.66 -8.36
CA PRO A 114 8.58 17.40 -7.12
C PRO A 114 7.49 17.13 -6.10
N GLU A 115 7.77 17.37 -4.84
CA GLU A 115 6.79 17.30 -3.78
C GLU A 115 5.72 18.37 -4.00
N ILE A 116 4.44 17.97 -3.88
CA ILE A 116 3.30 18.86 -4.10
C ILE A 116 2.83 19.36 -2.74
N SER A 117 2.72 20.68 -2.62
CA SER A 117 2.30 21.33 -1.39
C SER A 117 0.88 20.90 -0.97
N PRO A 118 0.61 20.87 0.35
CA PRO A 118 -0.74 20.60 0.84
C PRO A 118 -1.80 21.56 0.31
N SER A 119 -1.44 22.83 0.09
CA SER A 119 -2.36 23.84 -0.45
C SER A 119 -2.85 23.49 -1.86
N ILE A 120 -1.95 23.06 -2.77
CA ILE A 120 -2.33 22.63 -4.13
C ILE A 120 -3.24 21.40 -4.08
N LYS A 121 -2.98 20.47 -3.17
CA LYS A 121 -3.84 19.29 -3.00
C LYS A 121 -5.24 19.65 -2.52
N LEU A 122 -5.34 20.61 -1.60
CA LEU A 122 -6.63 21.09 -1.10
C LEU A 122 -7.40 21.81 -2.21
N GLU A 123 -6.78 22.76 -2.88
CA GLU A 123 -7.38 23.46 -4.02
C GLU A 123 -7.89 22.51 -5.13
N ALA A 124 -7.09 21.49 -5.46
CA ALA A 124 -7.49 20.49 -6.44
C ALA A 124 -8.75 19.71 -6.02
N ARG A 125 -8.88 19.37 -4.73
CA ARG A 125 -10.06 18.68 -4.20
C ARG A 125 -11.29 19.57 -4.20
N GLU A 126 -11.16 20.84 -3.78
CA GLU A 126 -12.24 21.81 -3.79
C GLU A 126 -12.75 22.02 -5.21
N LYS A 127 -11.85 22.23 -6.16
CA LYS A 127 -12.18 22.39 -7.58
C LYS A 127 -12.87 21.17 -8.17
N LEU A 128 -12.43 19.97 -7.82
CA LEU A 128 -13.07 18.73 -8.25
C LEU A 128 -14.46 18.58 -7.64
N LYS A 129 -14.64 18.96 -6.38
CA LYS A 129 -15.95 18.95 -5.71
C LYS A 129 -16.93 19.90 -6.36
N GLU A 130 -16.47 21.09 -6.76
CA GLU A 130 -17.27 22.11 -7.46
C GLU A 130 -17.69 21.66 -8.86
N LEU A 131 -16.76 21.14 -9.67
CA LEU A 131 -16.97 20.83 -11.07
C LEU A 131 -17.57 19.43 -11.32
N GLY A 132 -17.38 18.52 -10.39
CA GLY A 132 -17.62 17.10 -10.63
C GLY A 132 -16.56 16.45 -11.53
N ASN A 133 -16.55 15.12 -11.58
CA ASN A 133 -15.49 14.38 -12.24
C ASN A 133 -15.41 14.62 -13.77
N GLU A 134 -16.53 14.75 -14.46
CA GLU A 134 -16.55 14.94 -15.92
C GLU A 134 -15.96 16.30 -16.32
N ASN A 135 -16.49 17.40 -15.76
CA ASN A 135 -16.01 18.74 -16.07
C ASN A 135 -14.56 18.93 -15.62
N PHE A 136 -14.17 18.29 -14.50
CA PHE A 136 -12.79 18.32 -14.03
C PHE A 136 -11.87 17.58 -15.03
N ARG A 137 -12.31 16.47 -15.62
CA ARG A 137 -11.56 15.75 -16.65
C ARG A 137 -11.44 16.57 -17.93
N GLU A 138 -12.49 17.30 -18.33
CA GLU A 138 -12.45 18.23 -19.45
C GLU A 138 -11.46 19.37 -19.19
N LEU A 139 -11.47 19.94 -17.99
CA LEU A 139 -10.50 20.95 -17.58
C LEU A 139 -9.07 20.42 -17.64
N LEU A 140 -8.84 19.19 -17.15
CA LEU A 140 -7.55 18.51 -17.25
C LEU A 140 -7.11 18.30 -18.70
N SER A 141 -8.04 18.00 -19.61
CA SER A 141 -7.75 17.73 -21.03
C SER A 141 -7.10 18.91 -21.74
N LYS A 142 -7.36 20.14 -21.31
CA LYS A 142 -6.75 21.36 -21.85
C LYS A 142 -5.26 21.45 -21.56
N ASN A 143 -4.80 20.81 -20.49
CA ASN A 143 -3.42 20.90 -19.99
C ASN A 143 -2.65 19.57 -20.11
N ASP A 144 -3.34 18.44 -20.01
CA ASP A 144 -2.77 17.08 -20.15
C ASP A 144 -3.75 16.17 -20.91
N PRO A 145 -3.95 16.40 -22.23
CA PRO A 145 -4.86 15.59 -23.02
C PRO A 145 -4.50 14.10 -23.02
N ALA A 146 -3.21 13.78 -22.91
CA ALA A 146 -2.74 12.40 -22.88
C ALA A 146 -3.09 11.67 -21.57
N SER A 147 -3.17 12.35 -20.44
CA SER A 147 -3.66 11.77 -19.21
C SER A 147 -5.19 11.73 -19.19
N ALA A 148 -5.85 12.81 -19.57
CA ALA A 148 -7.31 12.90 -19.60
C ALA A 148 -7.97 11.82 -20.47
N SER A 149 -7.37 11.48 -21.62
CA SER A 149 -7.88 10.42 -22.50
C SER A 149 -7.78 9.01 -21.91
N ARG A 150 -6.83 8.78 -21.01
CA ARG A 150 -6.58 7.46 -20.39
C ARG A 150 -7.26 7.29 -19.03
N ILE A 151 -7.54 8.39 -18.34
CA ILE A 151 -8.16 8.37 -17.02
C ILE A 151 -9.68 8.34 -17.21
N LYS A 152 -10.34 7.33 -16.63
CA LYS A 152 -11.81 7.28 -16.62
C LYS A 152 -12.34 8.38 -15.70
N SER A 153 -13.50 8.96 -16.01
CA SER A 153 -14.11 10.02 -15.19
C SER A 153 -14.35 9.62 -13.74
N GLY A 154 -14.70 8.35 -13.50
CA GLY A 154 -14.84 7.80 -12.14
C GLY A 154 -13.52 7.62 -11.36
N ASP A 155 -12.34 7.77 -11.98
CA ASP A 155 -11.05 7.60 -11.30
C ASP A 155 -10.57 8.94 -10.71
N THR A 156 -11.30 9.40 -9.70
CA THR A 156 -11.09 10.65 -8.97
C THR A 156 -9.65 10.85 -8.52
N ASN A 157 -9.03 9.81 -7.97
CA ASN A 157 -7.66 9.91 -7.45
C ASN A 157 -6.63 10.18 -8.55
N ARG A 158 -6.79 9.58 -9.72
CA ARG A 158 -5.89 9.83 -10.85
C ARG A 158 -6.14 11.17 -11.50
N LEU A 159 -7.39 11.63 -11.57
CA LEU A 159 -7.71 12.98 -12.03
C LEU A 159 -7.07 14.03 -11.13
N LEU A 160 -7.27 13.94 -9.81
CA LEU A 160 -6.63 14.82 -8.83
C LEU A 160 -5.11 14.82 -9.00
N ARG A 161 -4.49 13.64 -9.05
CA ARG A 161 -3.04 13.53 -9.17
C ARG A 161 -2.50 14.19 -10.43
N ALA A 162 -3.16 14.03 -11.55
CA ALA A 162 -2.73 14.65 -12.82
C ALA A 162 -2.82 16.18 -12.74
N TRP A 163 -3.90 16.70 -12.17
CA TRP A 163 -4.09 18.14 -11.95
C TRP A 163 -3.09 18.73 -10.97
N GLU A 164 -2.91 18.10 -9.81
CA GLU A 164 -1.92 18.51 -8.79
C GLU A 164 -0.51 18.63 -9.37
N VAL A 165 -0.09 17.63 -10.15
CA VAL A 165 1.24 17.63 -10.79
C VAL A 165 1.36 18.77 -11.80
N PHE A 166 0.34 19.00 -12.63
CA PHE A 166 0.35 20.10 -13.59
C PHE A 166 0.39 21.46 -12.88
N THR A 167 -0.45 21.67 -11.87
CA THR A 167 -0.51 22.93 -11.11
C THR A 167 0.82 23.22 -10.39
N ALA A 168 1.44 22.20 -9.80
CA ALA A 168 2.70 22.37 -9.07
C ALA A 168 3.93 22.58 -9.98
N THR A 169 3.91 22.03 -11.20
CA THR A 169 5.13 21.92 -12.02
C THR A 169 5.04 22.58 -13.40
N THR A 170 3.86 23.04 -13.79
CA THR A 170 3.53 23.49 -15.16
C THR A 170 3.79 22.44 -16.25
N LYS A 171 4.15 21.21 -15.84
CA LYS A 171 4.38 20.08 -16.74
C LYS A 171 3.32 19.01 -16.53
N PRO A 172 2.71 18.48 -17.61
CA PRO A 172 1.69 17.44 -17.49
C PRO A 172 2.25 16.15 -16.87
N LEU A 173 1.41 15.39 -16.18
CA LEU A 173 1.79 14.10 -15.61
C LEU A 173 2.33 13.13 -16.67
N SER A 174 1.77 13.19 -17.88
CA SER A 174 2.23 12.41 -19.02
C SER A 174 3.69 12.69 -19.42
N TYR A 175 4.17 13.92 -19.25
CA TYR A 175 5.58 14.28 -19.45
C TYR A 175 6.49 13.56 -18.45
N TRP A 176 6.14 13.59 -17.16
CA TRP A 176 6.89 12.93 -16.11
C TRP A 176 6.95 11.42 -16.28
N HIS A 177 5.87 10.79 -16.69
CA HIS A 177 5.81 9.36 -16.98
C HIS A 177 6.72 8.95 -18.16
N LYS A 178 6.88 9.80 -19.16
CA LYS A 178 7.80 9.55 -20.28
C LYS A 178 9.26 9.64 -19.83
N LYS A 179 9.56 10.58 -18.95
CA LYS A 179 10.93 10.82 -18.48
C LYS A 179 11.46 9.69 -17.59
N SER A 180 10.59 9.04 -16.79
CA SER A 180 10.99 8.00 -15.81
C SER A 180 11.32 6.62 -16.40
N ARG A 181 11.05 6.38 -17.68
CA ARG A 181 11.17 5.05 -18.29
C ARG A 181 12.61 4.57 -18.53
N LYS A 182 13.65 5.36 -18.22
CA LYS A 182 15.04 5.07 -18.64
C LYS A 182 15.98 4.55 -17.56
N ALA A 183 15.59 4.52 -16.30
CA ALA A 183 16.49 4.04 -15.25
C ALA A 183 15.90 2.79 -14.59
N GLY A 184 16.50 1.65 -14.84
CA GLY A 184 16.20 0.39 -14.14
C GLY A 184 16.78 0.39 -12.73
N SER A 185 16.22 -0.39 -11.82
CA SER A 185 16.80 -0.59 -10.50
C SER A 185 18.22 -1.14 -10.60
N GLN A 186 19.17 -0.57 -9.86
CA GLN A 186 20.55 -1.09 -9.74
C GLN A 186 20.62 -2.42 -9.01
N HIS A 187 19.56 -2.80 -8.27
CA HIS A 187 19.47 -4.06 -7.54
C HIS A 187 18.92 -5.18 -8.42
N LYS A 188 19.49 -6.38 -8.30
CA LYS A 188 18.99 -7.58 -8.93
C LYS A 188 17.98 -8.26 -8.01
N PHE A 189 16.69 -8.26 -8.40
CA PHE A 189 15.61 -8.89 -7.64
C PHE A 189 15.26 -10.26 -8.21
N PHE A 190 15.24 -11.28 -7.36
CA PHE A 190 14.58 -12.54 -7.62
C PHE A 190 13.11 -12.41 -7.23
N LYS A 191 12.19 -12.67 -8.13
CA LYS A 191 10.76 -12.42 -7.95
C LYS A 191 10.00 -13.73 -7.86
N VAL A 192 9.25 -13.90 -6.78
CA VAL A 192 8.32 -14.99 -6.54
C VAL A 192 6.92 -14.43 -6.46
N CYS A 193 6.04 -14.84 -7.35
CA CYS A 193 4.63 -14.47 -7.31
C CYS A 193 3.82 -15.71 -6.93
N LEU A 194 3.19 -15.67 -5.76
CA LEU A 194 2.29 -16.74 -5.31
C LEU A 194 0.90 -16.47 -5.86
N MET A 195 0.36 -17.41 -6.61
CA MET A 195 -0.97 -17.31 -7.22
C MET A 195 -1.75 -18.61 -7.02
N PRO A 196 -2.21 -18.88 -5.79
CA PRO A 196 -3.06 -20.04 -5.54
C PRO A 196 -4.38 -19.95 -6.30
N GLU A 197 -5.07 -21.05 -6.42
CA GLU A 197 -6.40 -21.08 -6.99
C GLU A 197 -7.36 -20.20 -6.20
N ARG A 198 -8.23 -19.45 -6.90
CA ARG A 198 -9.12 -18.45 -6.27
C ARG A 198 -10.02 -19.04 -5.18
N LYS A 199 -10.54 -20.26 -5.42
CA LYS A 199 -11.39 -20.95 -4.44
C LYS A 199 -10.65 -21.24 -3.12
N ALA A 200 -9.40 -21.68 -3.21
CA ALA A 200 -8.56 -21.90 -2.03
C ALA A 200 -8.25 -20.60 -1.30
N LEU A 201 -8.00 -19.50 -2.04
CA LEU A 201 -7.79 -18.18 -1.43
C LEU A 201 -8.98 -17.70 -0.62
N TYR A 202 -10.20 -17.84 -1.14
CA TYR A 202 -11.40 -17.43 -0.42
C TYR A 202 -11.55 -18.21 0.88
N SER A 203 -11.42 -19.54 0.85
CA SER A 203 -11.49 -20.36 2.05
C SER A 203 -10.44 -19.96 3.11
N ILE A 204 -9.21 -19.63 2.67
CA ILE A 204 -8.17 -19.18 3.59
C ILE A 204 -8.49 -17.78 4.15
N CYS A 205 -9.04 -16.87 3.35
CA CYS A 205 -9.43 -15.54 3.81
C CYS A 205 -10.56 -15.62 4.82
N ASP A 206 -11.57 -16.44 4.57
CA ASP A 206 -12.71 -16.65 5.48
C ASP A 206 -12.23 -17.21 6.82
N GLN A 207 -11.38 -18.22 6.79
CA GLN A 207 -10.78 -18.78 8.01
C GLN A 207 -9.95 -17.75 8.76
N SER A 208 -9.08 -17.01 8.05
CA SER A 208 -8.24 -15.96 8.67
C SER A 208 -9.07 -14.85 9.30
N PHE A 209 -10.21 -14.51 8.69
CA PHE A 209 -11.13 -13.53 9.28
C PHE A 209 -11.69 -13.99 10.62
N LEU A 210 -12.14 -15.25 10.70
CA LEU A 210 -12.62 -15.84 11.96
C LEU A 210 -11.52 -15.85 13.03
N GLU A 211 -10.30 -16.23 12.66
CA GLU A 211 -9.14 -16.18 13.56
C GLU A 211 -8.85 -14.75 14.05
N PHE A 212 -9.01 -13.73 13.19
CA PHE A 212 -8.85 -12.32 13.59
C PHE A 212 -9.93 -11.89 14.57
N VAL A 213 -11.19 -12.33 14.37
CA VAL A 213 -12.29 -12.07 15.30
C VAL A 213 -11.98 -12.67 16.69
N GLU A 214 -11.51 -13.91 16.74
CA GLU A 214 -11.09 -14.57 17.97
C GLU A 214 -9.91 -13.84 18.67
N GLN A 215 -9.03 -13.22 17.89
CA GLN A 215 -7.88 -12.44 18.40
C GLN A 215 -8.28 -11.02 18.85
N GLY A 216 -9.53 -10.59 18.71
CA GLY A 216 -10.01 -9.29 19.14
C GLY A 216 -10.12 -8.24 18.03
N ALA A 217 -10.31 -8.66 16.76
CA ALA A 217 -10.49 -7.73 15.64
C ALA A 217 -11.72 -6.82 15.80
N VAL A 218 -12.77 -7.28 16.50
CA VAL A 218 -13.97 -6.48 16.78
C VAL A 218 -13.64 -5.32 17.72
N GLU A 219 -12.86 -5.57 18.77
CA GLU A 219 -12.40 -4.54 19.71
C GLU A 219 -11.42 -3.58 19.03
N GLU A 220 -10.52 -4.10 18.19
CA GLU A 220 -9.66 -3.27 17.35
C GLU A 220 -10.50 -2.35 16.45
N ALA A 221 -11.50 -2.89 15.73
CA ALA A 221 -12.38 -2.10 14.86
C ALA A 221 -13.17 -1.03 15.63
N ARG A 222 -13.66 -1.35 16.84
CA ARG A 222 -14.38 -0.38 17.70
C ARG A 222 -13.51 0.82 18.06
N ALA A 223 -12.22 0.62 18.29
CA ALA A 223 -11.28 1.71 18.55
C ALA A 223 -11.07 2.64 17.34
N PHE A 224 -11.47 2.21 16.15
CA PHE A 224 -11.36 2.95 14.89
C PHE A 224 -12.69 3.56 14.41
N ASP A 225 -13.72 3.69 15.24
CA ASP A 225 -15.01 4.24 14.82
C ASP A 225 -14.91 5.62 14.19
N PHE A 226 -13.94 6.45 14.60
CA PHE A 226 -13.66 7.75 14.02
C PHE A 226 -13.26 7.71 12.54
N ILE A 227 -12.86 6.56 12.00
CA ILE A 227 -12.50 6.37 10.58
C ILE A 227 -13.70 6.63 9.67
N THR A 228 -14.91 6.39 10.11
CA THR A 228 -16.12 6.67 9.33
C THR A 228 -16.26 8.17 9.00
N ALA A 229 -15.79 9.04 9.89
CA ALA A 229 -15.74 10.49 9.69
C ALA A 229 -14.47 10.97 8.98
N SER A 230 -13.46 10.09 8.81
CA SER A 230 -12.16 10.42 8.22
C SER A 230 -11.73 9.37 7.18
N PRO A 231 -12.51 9.19 6.09
CA PRO A 231 -12.27 8.13 5.10
C PRO A 231 -10.97 8.31 4.30
N GLU A 232 -10.34 9.47 4.39
CA GLU A 232 -9.05 9.76 3.76
C GLU A 232 -7.86 9.14 4.51
N LEU A 233 -8.05 8.74 5.76
CA LEU A 233 -7.00 8.10 6.56
C LEU A 233 -6.65 6.73 5.98
N PRO A 234 -5.36 6.35 6.00
CA PRO A 234 -4.90 5.08 5.42
C PRO A 234 -5.59 3.85 5.99
N ALA A 235 -5.99 3.90 7.25
CA ALA A 235 -6.68 2.82 7.94
C ALA A 235 -8.01 2.42 7.27
N SER A 236 -8.72 3.35 6.63
CA SER A 236 -9.98 3.08 5.91
C SER A 236 -9.85 2.05 4.79
N LYS A 237 -8.61 1.75 4.37
CA LYS A 237 -8.31 0.74 3.34
C LYS A 237 -8.06 -0.66 3.90
N THR A 238 -8.15 -0.82 5.21
CA THR A 238 -8.00 -2.13 5.85
C THR A 238 -9.23 -2.97 5.55
N LEU A 239 -9.03 -4.16 5.01
CA LEU A 239 -10.11 -5.10 4.72
C LEU A 239 -10.81 -5.49 6.03
N GLY A 240 -12.14 -5.51 6.01
CA GLY A 240 -12.98 -5.88 7.14
C GLY A 240 -13.13 -4.77 8.20
N LEU A 241 -12.34 -3.70 8.19
CA LEU A 241 -12.42 -2.67 9.23
C LEU A 241 -13.76 -1.92 9.22
N LEU A 242 -14.20 -1.45 8.06
CA LEU A 242 -15.46 -0.70 7.96
C LEU A 242 -16.67 -1.59 8.20
N GLU A 243 -16.61 -2.83 7.75
CA GLU A 243 -17.63 -3.85 7.97
C GLU A 243 -17.77 -4.16 9.47
N LEU A 244 -16.68 -4.40 10.16
CA LEU A 244 -16.69 -4.62 11.62
C LEU A 244 -17.12 -3.38 12.40
N ILE A 245 -16.79 -2.16 11.95
CA ILE A 245 -17.33 -0.94 12.56
C ILE A 245 -18.87 -0.90 12.44
N LYS A 246 -19.44 -1.26 11.29
CA LYS A 246 -20.89 -1.36 11.13
C LYS A 246 -21.49 -2.43 12.03
N TYR A 247 -20.84 -3.58 12.14
CA TYR A 247 -21.24 -4.63 13.08
C TYR A 247 -21.27 -4.10 14.53
N THR A 248 -20.26 -3.38 14.98
CA THR A 248 -20.24 -2.83 16.36
C THR A 248 -21.33 -1.80 16.62
N LYS A 249 -21.92 -1.21 15.57
CA LYS A 249 -23.07 -0.29 15.63
C LYS A 249 -24.43 -0.98 15.49
N GLY A 250 -24.44 -2.29 15.25
CA GLY A 250 -25.68 -3.03 14.99
C GLY A 250 -26.29 -2.77 13.60
N GLU A 251 -25.49 -2.26 12.66
CA GLU A 251 -25.90 -1.98 11.28
C GLU A 251 -25.66 -3.19 10.34
N LEU A 252 -24.90 -4.18 10.79
CA LEU A 252 -24.51 -5.36 10.03
C LEU A 252 -24.40 -6.56 10.98
N GLU A 253 -24.76 -7.77 10.53
CA GLU A 253 -24.47 -9.00 11.25
C GLU A 253 -23.01 -9.42 11.03
N LEU A 254 -22.42 -10.14 11.99
CA LEU A 254 -21.02 -10.59 11.88
C LEU A 254 -20.79 -11.55 10.70
N SER A 255 -21.82 -12.32 10.33
CA SER A 255 -21.79 -13.20 9.16
C SER A 255 -21.68 -12.47 7.83
N ASP A 256 -22.05 -11.19 7.81
CA ASP A 256 -22.08 -10.34 6.61
C ASP A 256 -20.89 -9.33 6.60
N ALA A 257 -20.10 -9.30 7.68
CA ALA A 257 -18.94 -8.43 7.83
C ALA A 257 -17.67 -9.09 7.27
#